data_6c3fe26a1cc47c1c2efff1fa12796d76
#
_entry.id   6c3fe26a1cc47c1c2efff1fa12796d76
#
_cell.length_a   1.000
_cell.length_b   1.000
_cell.length_c   1.000
_cell.angle_alpha   90.00
_cell.angle_beta   90.00
_cell.angle_gamma   90.00
#
_symmetry.space_group_name_H-M   'P 1'
#
loop_
_entity.id
_entity.type
_entity.pdbx_description
1 polymer ?
#
loop_
_entity_poly.entity_id
_entity_poly.type
_entity_poly.pdbx_seq_one_letter_code
_entity_poly.pdbx_strand_id
1 'polypeptide(L)' 'MIKRLDQFEIGEFGEIIKVEGEGRIRRRLFDMGVTPGASILLRKKAPLGDPIEIKIRGYELSLRKSEASLIVLEVGKK' A
#
# COMPACT_ATOMS: atom_id res chain seq x y z
N MET A 1 -3.52 -14.77 2.74
CA MET A 1 -3.75 -13.99 3.97
C MET A 1 -4.03 -12.54 3.59
N ILE A 2 -5.05 -11.97 4.21
CA ILE A 2 -5.46 -10.58 3.93
C ILE A 2 -4.84 -9.69 4.98
N LYS A 3 -4.19 -8.61 4.53
CA LYS A 3 -3.62 -7.61 5.43
C LYS A 3 -3.89 -6.21 4.88
N ARG A 4 -3.86 -5.24 5.79
CA ARG A 4 -3.80 -3.85 5.37
C ARG A 4 -2.33 -3.47 5.19
N LEU A 5 -2.06 -2.52 4.32
CA LEU A 5 -0.68 -2.18 3.99
C LEU A 5 0.12 -1.71 5.21
N ASP A 6 -0.52 -1.03 6.16
CA ASP A 6 0.17 -0.57 7.37
C ASP A 6 0.60 -1.73 8.28
N GLN A 7 0.13 -2.94 7.99
CA GLN A 7 0.51 -4.14 8.73
C GLN A 7 1.59 -4.96 8.02
N PHE A 8 2.01 -4.51 6.84
CA PHE A 8 3.05 -5.21 6.10
C PHE A 8 4.40 -5.07 6.79
N GLU A 9 5.23 -6.09 6.59
CA GLU A 9 6.62 -6.04 7.00
C GLU A 9 7.48 -5.77 5.78
N ILE A 10 8.66 -5.23 6.02
CA ILE A 10 9.58 -4.91 4.93
C ILE A 10 9.86 -6.19 4.15
N GLY A 11 9.70 -6.11 2.83
CA GLY A 11 9.90 -7.25 1.95
C GLY A 11 8.64 -8.00 1.59
N GLU A 12 7.55 -7.76 2.32
CA GLU A 12 6.27 -8.38 1.94
C GLU A 12 5.69 -7.71 0.71
N PHE A 13 4.96 -8.51 -0.07
CA PHE A 13 4.24 -7.94 -1.20
C PHE A 13 2.87 -8.56 -1.27
N GLY A 14 1.97 -7.88 -1.95
CA GLY A 14 0.63 -8.39 -2.11
C GLY A 14 -0.10 -7.65 -3.21
N GLU A 15 -1.26 -8.18 -3.56
CA GLU A 15 -2.11 -7.60 -4.59
C GLU A 15 -3.25 -6.85 -3.92
N ILE A 16 -3.51 -5.63 -4.37
CA ILE A 16 -4.57 -4.82 -3.80
C ILE A 16 -5.92 -5.44 -4.13
N ILE A 17 -6.71 -5.72 -3.08
CA ILE A 17 -8.08 -6.22 -3.22
C ILE A 17 -9.03 -5.04 -3.30
N LYS A 18 -8.86 -4.06 -2.40
CA LYS A 18 -9.70 -2.88 -2.43
C LYS A 18 -9.00 -1.74 -1.71
N VAL A 19 -9.45 -0.54 -2.02
CA VAL A 19 -8.98 0.68 -1.37
C VAL A 19 -10.19 1.29 -0.67
N GLU A 20 -10.08 1.43 0.65
CA GLU A 20 -11.15 2.01 1.45
C GLU A 20 -10.99 3.52 1.52
N GLY A 21 -11.81 4.15 2.32
CA GLY A 21 -11.80 5.60 2.42
C GLY A 21 -12.79 6.21 1.46
N GLU A 22 -12.90 7.53 1.51
CA GLU A 22 -13.89 8.25 0.73
C GLU A 22 -13.31 9.53 0.18
N GLY A 23 -13.97 10.05 -0.88
CA GLY A 23 -13.71 11.36 -1.38
C GLY A 23 -12.29 11.57 -1.85
N ARG A 24 -11.71 12.64 -1.36
CA ARG A 24 -10.44 13.13 -1.89
C ARG A 24 -9.27 12.18 -1.66
N ILE A 25 -9.22 11.55 -0.51
CA ILE A 25 -8.09 10.68 -0.19
C ILE A 25 -8.10 9.44 -1.08
N ARG A 26 -9.28 8.87 -1.28
CA ARG A 26 -9.39 7.68 -2.13
C ARG A 26 -9.07 8.03 -3.58
N ARG A 27 -9.55 9.17 -4.05
CA ARG A 27 -9.25 9.62 -5.41
C ARG A 27 -7.76 9.82 -5.60
N ARG A 28 -7.10 10.42 -4.60
CA ARG A 28 -5.68 10.67 -4.67
C ARG A 28 -4.89 9.37 -4.78
N LEU A 29 -5.29 8.37 -3.99
CA LEU A 29 -4.63 7.06 -4.06
C LEU A 29 -4.80 6.45 -5.44
N PHE A 30 -6.01 6.53 -5.99
CA PHE A 30 -6.26 6.02 -7.33
C PHE A 30 -5.42 6.74 -8.38
N ASP A 31 -5.31 8.06 -8.24
CA ASP A 31 -4.51 8.86 -9.19
C ASP A 31 -3.05 8.46 -9.15
N MET A 32 -2.57 7.97 -8.03
CA MET A 32 -1.19 7.52 -7.90
C MET A 32 -1.00 6.07 -8.34
N GLY A 33 -2.04 5.44 -8.87
CA GLY A 33 -1.94 4.07 -9.35
C GLY A 33 -2.24 3.02 -8.29
N VAL A 34 -2.69 3.44 -7.11
CA VAL A 34 -3.05 2.51 -6.03
C VAL A 34 -4.48 2.07 -6.29
N THR A 35 -4.63 1.02 -7.09
CA THR A 35 -5.93 0.54 -7.55
C THR A 35 -6.02 -0.97 -7.37
N PRO A 36 -7.23 -1.51 -7.22
CA PRO A 36 -7.38 -2.97 -7.12
C PRO A 36 -6.69 -3.67 -8.29
N GLY A 37 -6.03 -4.76 -7.99
CA GLY A 37 -5.29 -5.52 -8.97
C GLY A 37 -3.81 -5.16 -9.06
N ALA A 38 -3.41 -4.01 -8.55
CA ALA A 38 -2.00 -3.64 -8.57
C ALA A 38 -1.27 -4.37 -7.45
N SER A 39 0.01 -4.66 -7.69
CA SER A 39 0.85 -5.31 -6.69
C SER A 39 1.71 -4.28 -5.99
N ILE A 40 1.86 -4.43 -4.69
CA ILE A 40 2.67 -3.54 -3.87
C ILE A 40 3.74 -4.35 -3.15
N LEU A 41 4.96 -3.83 -3.14
CA LEU A 41 6.07 -4.38 -2.34
C LEU A 41 6.45 -3.31 -1.32
N LEU A 42 6.47 -3.68 -0.04
CA LEU A 42 6.90 -2.74 1.00
C LEU A 42 8.42 -2.74 1.06
N ARG A 43 9.02 -1.60 0.75
CA ARG A 43 10.46 -1.48 0.67
C ARG A 43 11.09 -0.95 1.94
N LYS A 44 10.50 0.06 2.54
CA LYS A 44 11.10 0.73 3.69
C LYS A 44 10.03 1.27 4.61
N LYS A 45 10.39 1.44 5.87
CA LYS A 45 9.58 2.16 6.84
C LYS A 45 10.45 3.18 7.53
N ALA A 46 9.92 4.37 7.77
CA ALA A 46 10.63 5.34 8.57
C ALA A 46 10.77 4.81 10.01
N PRO A 47 11.71 5.36 10.78
CA PRO A 47 11.98 4.82 12.13
C PRO A 47 10.76 4.66 13.02
N LEU A 48 9.76 5.53 12.89
CA LEU A 48 8.55 5.44 13.68
C LEU A 48 7.41 4.77 12.92
N GLY A 49 7.71 4.16 11.77
CA GLY A 49 6.71 3.46 10.98
C GLY A 49 5.91 4.35 10.04
N ASP A 50 6.25 5.64 9.94
CA ASP A 50 5.51 6.59 9.14
C ASP A 50 6.46 7.69 8.64
N PRO A 51 6.60 7.90 7.34
CA PRO A 51 5.88 7.22 6.25
C PRO A 51 6.52 5.89 5.88
N ILE A 52 5.86 5.20 4.95
CA ILE A 52 6.41 3.98 4.39
C ILE A 52 6.71 4.21 2.91
N GLU A 53 7.65 3.42 2.38
CA GLU A 53 7.95 3.44 0.96
C GLU A 53 7.60 2.12 0.33
N ILE A 54 6.87 2.20 -0.77
CA ILE A 54 6.43 1.03 -1.50
C ILE A 54 6.88 1.10 -2.94
N LYS A 55 6.96 -0.07 -3.58
CA LYS A 55 7.15 -0.14 -5.02
C LYS A 55 5.85 -0.61 -5.64
N ILE A 56 5.37 0.13 -6.62
CA ILE A 56 4.11 -0.17 -7.29
C ILE A 56 4.22 0.25 -8.75
N ARG A 57 3.78 -0.63 -9.64
CA ARG A 57 3.73 -0.35 -11.08
C ARG A 57 5.06 0.18 -11.61
N GLY A 58 6.17 -0.33 -11.07
CA GLY A 58 7.49 0.01 -11.58
C GLY A 58 8.10 1.29 -11.03
N TYR A 59 7.46 1.94 -10.07
CA TYR A 59 8.04 3.14 -9.46
C TYR A 59 7.86 3.09 -7.95
N GLU A 60 8.56 3.98 -7.26
CA GLU A 60 8.48 4.03 -5.80
C GLU A 60 7.58 5.17 -5.36
N LEU A 61 6.87 4.92 -4.27
CA LEU A 61 5.87 5.84 -3.77
C LEU A 61 5.92 5.85 -2.25
N SER A 62 5.87 7.05 -1.66
CA SER A 62 5.78 7.19 -0.21
C SER A 62 4.34 7.39 0.20
N LEU A 63 3.92 6.67 1.23
CA LEU A 63 2.56 6.79 1.76
C LEU A 63 2.63 7.01 3.25
N ARG A 64 1.70 7.79 3.75
CA ARG A 64 1.52 7.93 5.19
C ARG A 64 0.85 6.68 5.72
N LYS A 65 1.12 6.39 6.99
CA LYS A 65 0.52 5.22 7.62
C LYS A 65 -1.00 5.27 7.55
N SER A 66 -1.58 6.46 7.70
CA SER A 66 -3.03 6.63 7.61
C SER A 66 -3.56 6.25 6.22
N GLU A 67 -2.79 6.53 5.18
CA GLU A 67 -3.17 6.14 3.83
C GLU A 67 -3.02 4.64 3.64
N ALA A 68 -1.93 4.08 4.17
CA ALA A 68 -1.68 2.65 4.06
C ALA A 68 -2.77 1.83 4.73
N SER A 69 -3.32 2.34 5.81
CA SER A 69 -4.37 1.61 6.54
C SER A 69 -5.65 1.45 5.72
N LEU A 70 -5.80 2.20 4.64
CA LEU A 70 -6.98 2.12 3.78
C LEU A 70 -6.84 1.08 2.67
N ILE A 71 -5.65 0.51 2.49
CA ILE A 71 -5.37 -0.39 1.38
C ILE A 71 -5.38 -1.82 1.89
N VAL A 72 -6.29 -2.63 1.34
CA VAL A 72 -6.45 -4.04 1.72
C VAL A 72 -5.85 -4.89 0.63
N LEU A 73 -4.97 -5.82 1.02
CA LEU A 73 -4.23 -6.63 0.08
C LEU A 73 -4.28 -8.11 0.44
N GLU A 74 -4.17 -8.92 -0.60
CA GLU A 74 -3.90 -10.34 -0.43
C GLU A 74 -2.38 -10.49 -0.45
N VAL A 75 -1.81 -10.96 0.65
CA VAL A 75 -0.36 -11.14 0.74
C VAL A 75 0.03 -12.24 -0.20
N GLY A 76 0.96 -11.93 -1.08
CA GLY A 76 1.37 -12.86 -2.10
C GLY A 76 2.41 -13.85 -1.62
N LYS A 77 2.62 -14.86 -2.43
CA LYS A 77 3.68 -15.82 -2.22
C LYS A 77 4.63 -15.73 -3.39
N LYS A 78 5.89 -15.75 -3.08
CA LYS A 78 6.92 -15.74 -4.10
C LYS A 78 7.06 -17.10 -4.74
#